data_695753ff50bae82449e095bd09e0a417
#
_entry.id   695753ff50bae82449e095bd09e0a417
#
_cell.length_a   1.000
_cell.length_b   1.000
_cell.length_c   1.000
_cell.angle_alpha   90.00
_cell.angle_beta   90.00
_cell.angle_gamma   90.00
#
_symmetry.space_group_name_H-M   'P 1'
#
loop_
_entity.id
_entity.type
_entity.pdbx_description
1 polymer ?
#
loop_
_entity_poly.entity_id
_entity_poly.type
_entity_poly.pdbx_seq_one_letter_code
_entity_poly.pdbx_strand_id
1 'polypeptide(L)'
;MMKKRKIGAVTVGQSPRTDITTDADTFFHGQVEILESGALDSYSLEEVQSLSRPEGDYLLTSRMRDGAEVHVARSHILLNLQKCISHLEYLGAELILMFCTGELGSFCSSIPLLEPGVLLRQTVPLACSSRHIITLTPSPAQA
;
A
#
# COMPACT_ATOMS: atom_id res chain seq x y z
N MET A 1 14.06 -13.43 25.78
CA MET A 1 13.94 -12.84 24.42
C MET A 1 12.74 -11.90 24.42
N MET A 2 12.94 -10.63 24.10
CA MET A 2 11.80 -9.70 23.96
C MET A 2 10.95 -10.13 22.76
N LYS A 3 9.61 -10.16 22.92
CA LYS A 3 8.68 -10.44 21.82
C LYS A 3 8.80 -9.30 20.79
N LYS A 4 9.05 -9.64 19.52
CA LYS A 4 9.07 -8.65 18.45
C LYS A 4 7.70 -8.00 18.30
N ARG A 5 7.68 -6.70 18.05
CA ARG A 5 6.45 -5.97 17.69
C ARG A 5 6.06 -6.34 16.26
N LYS A 6 4.78 -6.48 15.99
CA LYS A 6 4.29 -6.84 14.67
C LYS A 6 3.73 -5.62 13.94
N ILE A 7 4.25 -5.36 12.75
CA ILE A 7 3.72 -4.33 11.85
C ILE A 7 3.12 -5.03 10.63
N GLY A 8 1.88 -4.71 10.31
CA GLY A 8 1.24 -5.14 9.08
C GLY A 8 1.59 -4.18 7.94
N ALA A 9 1.98 -4.70 6.79
CA ALA A 9 2.22 -3.97 5.58
C ALA A 9 1.23 -4.38 4.50
N VAL A 10 0.39 -3.45 4.06
CA VAL A 10 -0.62 -3.69 3.00
C VAL A 10 -0.14 -3.08 1.70
N THR A 11 -0.10 -3.88 0.63
CA THR A 11 0.23 -3.40 -0.71
C THR A 11 -0.96 -3.52 -1.68
N VAL A 12 -1.03 -2.60 -2.64
CA VAL A 12 -1.98 -2.65 -3.76
C VAL A 12 -1.71 -3.85 -4.67
N GLY A 13 -0.45 -4.21 -4.85
CA GLY A 13 0.00 -5.34 -5.66
C GLY A 13 -0.02 -6.67 -4.93
N GLN A 14 0.97 -7.50 -5.24
CA GLN A 14 1.21 -8.75 -4.53
C GLN A 14 2.27 -8.60 -3.44
N SER A 15 2.09 -9.34 -2.36
CA SER A 15 3.10 -9.57 -1.33
C SER A 15 3.94 -10.84 -1.63
N PRO A 16 5.16 -10.98 -1.10
CA PRO A 16 5.92 -9.99 -0.34
C PRO A 16 6.51 -8.89 -1.25
N ARG A 17 6.67 -7.69 -0.69
CA ARG A 17 7.32 -6.54 -1.31
C ARG A 17 8.76 -6.42 -0.81
N THR A 18 9.58 -7.38 -1.17
CA THR A 18 11.00 -7.45 -0.75
C THR A 18 11.82 -6.25 -1.21
N ASP A 19 11.38 -5.56 -2.27
CA ASP A 19 11.92 -4.30 -2.76
C ASP A 19 11.74 -3.13 -1.75
N ILE A 20 10.83 -3.25 -0.79
CA ILE A 20 10.56 -2.25 0.24
C ILE A 20 10.91 -2.80 1.63
N THR A 21 10.48 -4.02 1.94
CA THR A 21 10.57 -4.57 3.29
C THR A 21 11.99 -4.93 3.71
N THR A 22 12.90 -5.21 2.76
CA THR A 22 14.32 -5.44 3.06
C THR A 22 14.98 -4.22 3.71
N ASP A 23 14.70 -3.03 3.20
CA ASP A 23 15.22 -1.77 3.76
C ASP A 23 14.59 -1.47 5.12
N ALA A 24 13.29 -1.76 5.27
CA ALA A 24 12.58 -1.59 6.54
C ALA A 24 13.15 -2.51 7.64
N ASP A 25 13.45 -3.76 7.34
CA ASP A 25 14.07 -4.70 8.26
C ASP A 25 15.44 -4.20 8.77
N THR A 26 16.23 -3.64 7.86
CA THR A 26 17.52 -3.04 8.17
C THR A 26 17.34 -1.83 9.11
N PHE A 27 16.37 -0.97 8.83
CA PHE A 27 16.05 0.20 9.65
C PHE A 27 15.62 -0.18 11.07
N PHE A 28 14.78 -1.19 11.20
CA PHE A 28 14.28 -1.66 12.50
C PHE A 28 15.24 -2.56 13.27
N HIS A 29 16.43 -2.84 12.74
CA HIS A 29 17.46 -3.68 13.39
C HIS A 29 16.92 -5.03 13.91
N GLY A 30 15.97 -5.63 13.18
CA GLY A 30 15.37 -6.91 13.54
C GLY A 30 14.47 -6.88 14.80
N GLN A 31 14.10 -5.71 15.32
CA GLN A 31 13.22 -5.56 16.48
C GLN A 31 11.74 -5.72 16.14
N VAL A 32 11.40 -5.64 14.86
CA VAL A 32 10.04 -5.70 14.32
C VAL A 32 9.90 -6.96 13.46
N GLU A 33 8.72 -7.54 13.47
CA GLU A 33 8.26 -8.56 12.51
C GLU A 33 7.29 -7.88 11.53
N ILE A 34 7.62 -7.88 10.23
CA ILE A 34 6.75 -7.32 9.20
C ILE A 34 5.89 -8.44 8.64
N LEU A 35 4.57 -8.29 8.79
CA LEU A 35 3.55 -9.16 8.21
C LEU A 35 3.04 -8.49 6.96
N GLU A 36 3.06 -9.17 5.82
CA GLU A 36 2.66 -8.58 4.55
C GLU A 36 1.37 -9.19 4.01
N SER A 37 0.55 -8.39 3.34
CA SER A 37 -0.64 -8.82 2.61
C SER A 37 -0.89 -7.91 1.42
N GLY A 38 -1.13 -8.51 0.26
CA GLY A 38 -1.34 -7.79 -1.00
C GLY A 38 -2.77 -7.95 -1.53
N ALA A 39 -3.34 -6.86 -2.04
CA ALA A 39 -4.69 -6.88 -2.61
C ALA A 39 -4.82 -7.79 -3.84
N LEU A 40 -3.70 -8.11 -4.49
CA LEU A 40 -3.63 -8.98 -5.66
C LEU A 40 -3.00 -10.36 -5.36
N ASP A 41 -2.84 -10.76 -4.10
CA ASP A 41 -2.17 -12.01 -3.73
C ASP A 41 -2.83 -13.26 -4.33
N SER A 42 -4.15 -13.22 -4.52
CA SER A 42 -4.93 -14.32 -5.09
C SER A 42 -5.06 -14.28 -6.62
N TYR A 43 -4.51 -13.27 -7.28
CA TYR A 43 -4.64 -13.08 -8.73
C TYR A 43 -3.38 -13.52 -9.47
N SER A 44 -3.55 -14.13 -10.64
CA SER A 44 -2.49 -14.28 -11.64
C SER A 44 -2.29 -12.96 -12.41
N LEU A 45 -1.17 -12.84 -13.11
CA LEU A 45 -0.91 -11.69 -13.97
C LEU A 45 -1.99 -11.57 -15.07
N GLU A 46 -2.39 -12.69 -15.66
CA GLU A 46 -3.42 -12.74 -16.71
C GLU A 46 -4.78 -12.25 -16.18
N GLU A 47 -5.17 -12.67 -14.98
CA GLU A 47 -6.40 -12.22 -14.33
C GLU A 47 -6.37 -10.72 -14.09
N VAL A 48 -5.27 -10.17 -13.57
CA VAL A 48 -5.14 -8.72 -13.35
C VAL A 48 -5.22 -7.95 -14.67
N GLN A 49 -4.56 -8.44 -15.72
CA GLN A 49 -4.60 -7.81 -17.05
C GLN A 49 -5.98 -7.85 -17.69
N SER A 50 -6.79 -8.85 -17.35
CA SER A 50 -8.17 -9.00 -17.85
C SER A 50 -9.20 -8.14 -17.10
N LEU A 51 -8.83 -7.54 -15.95
CA LEU A 51 -9.73 -6.68 -15.21
C LEU A 51 -10.17 -5.48 -16.06
N SER A 52 -11.46 -5.20 -16.03
CA SER A 52 -12.03 -4.03 -16.72
C SER A 52 -11.45 -2.73 -16.16
N ARG A 53 -11.42 -1.71 -16.98
CA ARG A 53 -11.03 -0.36 -16.56
C ARG A 53 -12.24 0.55 -16.71
N PRO A 54 -13.06 0.70 -15.65
CA PRO A 54 -14.22 1.58 -15.68
C PRO A 54 -13.80 3.01 -16.06
N GLU A 55 -14.58 3.64 -16.93
CA GLU A 55 -14.32 5.02 -17.33
C GLU A 55 -14.39 5.95 -16.09
N GLY A 56 -13.39 6.83 -15.94
CA GLY A 56 -13.29 7.75 -14.81
C GLY A 56 -12.81 7.14 -13.52
N ASP A 57 -12.47 5.84 -13.47
CA ASP A 57 -11.87 5.27 -12.28
C ASP A 57 -10.37 5.60 -12.16
N TYR A 58 -9.91 5.78 -10.93
CA TYR A 58 -8.51 6.05 -10.65
C TYR A 58 -7.66 4.80 -10.86
N LEU A 59 -6.65 4.91 -11.74
CA LEU A 59 -5.72 3.82 -12.02
C LEU A 59 -4.54 3.87 -11.06
N LEU A 60 -4.29 2.74 -10.43
CA LEU A 60 -3.15 2.51 -9.56
C LEU A 60 -2.09 1.70 -10.30
N THR A 61 -0.85 2.17 -10.23
CA THR A 61 0.31 1.39 -10.68
C THR A 61 0.85 0.59 -9.51
N SER A 62 1.07 -0.70 -9.71
CA SER A 62 1.63 -1.59 -8.71
C SER A 62 2.45 -2.69 -9.34
N ARG A 63 2.90 -3.65 -8.54
CA ARG A 63 3.74 -4.76 -8.99
C ARG A 63 3.20 -6.11 -8.54
N MET A 64 3.38 -7.09 -9.41
CA MET A 64 3.23 -8.49 -9.08
C MET A 64 4.49 -8.99 -8.33
N ARG A 65 4.40 -10.19 -7.75
CA ARG A 65 5.50 -10.79 -6.97
C ARG A 65 6.76 -11.07 -7.81
N ASP A 66 6.59 -11.33 -9.10
CA ASP A 66 7.67 -11.51 -10.06
C ASP A 66 8.30 -10.19 -10.56
N GLY A 67 7.80 -9.05 -10.08
CA GLY A 67 8.25 -7.73 -10.46
C GLY A 67 7.51 -7.11 -11.67
N ALA A 68 6.59 -7.85 -12.30
CA ALA A 68 5.80 -7.32 -13.42
C ALA A 68 4.95 -6.11 -12.95
N GLU A 69 5.03 -5.02 -13.70
CA GLU A 69 4.21 -3.85 -13.44
C GLU A 69 2.78 -4.08 -13.94
N VAL A 70 1.82 -3.66 -13.12
CA VAL A 70 0.40 -3.75 -13.45
C VAL A 70 -0.32 -2.45 -13.15
N HIS A 71 -1.37 -2.19 -13.93
CA HIS A 71 -2.28 -1.08 -13.72
C HIS A 71 -3.66 -1.61 -13.38
N VAL A 72 -4.19 -1.27 -12.23
CA VAL A 72 -5.47 -1.76 -11.74
C VAL A 72 -6.38 -0.60 -11.34
N ALA A 73 -7.64 -0.70 -11.71
CA ALA A 73 -8.63 0.28 -11.30
C ALA A 73 -8.88 0.18 -9.78
N ARG A 74 -8.95 1.33 -9.12
CA ARG A 74 -9.13 1.40 -7.66
C ARG A 74 -10.33 0.60 -7.18
N SER A 75 -11.45 0.68 -7.89
CA SER A 75 -12.70 -0.02 -7.52
C SER A 75 -12.53 -1.53 -7.36
N HIS A 76 -11.63 -2.15 -8.12
CA HIS A 76 -11.40 -3.60 -8.06
C HIS A 76 -10.67 -4.07 -6.81
N ILE A 77 -9.92 -3.18 -6.17
CA ILE A 77 -9.02 -3.59 -5.08
C ILE A 77 -9.43 -3.09 -3.69
N LEU A 78 -10.38 -2.14 -3.59
CA LEU A 78 -10.76 -1.56 -2.30
C LEU A 78 -11.22 -2.62 -1.29
N LEU A 79 -12.07 -3.55 -1.72
CA LEU A 79 -12.55 -4.63 -0.85
C LEU A 79 -11.41 -5.56 -0.43
N ASN A 80 -10.49 -5.85 -1.34
CA ASN A 80 -9.34 -6.71 -1.04
C ASN A 80 -8.36 -6.02 -0.09
N LEU A 81 -8.12 -4.72 -0.25
CA LEU A 81 -7.32 -3.94 0.72
C LEU A 81 -7.94 -3.98 2.12
N GLN A 82 -9.25 -3.82 2.23
CA GLN A 82 -9.93 -3.95 3.52
C GLN A 82 -9.78 -5.36 4.12
N LYS A 83 -9.87 -6.41 3.30
CA LYS A 83 -9.61 -7.78 3.75
C LYS A 83 -8.17 -7.98 4.21
N CYS A 84 -7.19 -7.39 3.51
CA CYS A 84 -5.78 -7.42 3.91
C CYS A 84 -5.58 -6.79 5.30
N ILE A 85 -6.18 -5.62 5.54
CA ILE A 85 -6.14 -4.95 6.85
C ILE A 85 -6.68 -5.87 7.93
N SER A 86 -7.90 -6.38 7.76
CA SER A 86 -8.54 -7.27 8.74
C SER A 86 -7.75 -8.57 8.98
N HIS A 87 -7.13 -9.11 7.92
CA HIS A 87 -6.28 -10.29 8.03
C HIS A 87 -5.02 -10.03 8.87
N LEU A 88 -4.37 -8.90 8.65
CA LEU A 88 -3.17 -8.53 9.41
C LEU A 88 -3.49 -8.23 10.87
N GLU A 89 -4.64 -7.62 11.17
CA GLU A 89 -5.15 -7.47 12.54
C GLU A 89 -5.35 -8.84 13.21
N TYR A 90 -5.96 -9.79 12.50
CA TYR A 90 -6.14 -11.16 12.99
C TYR A 90 -4.80 -11.86 13.29
N LEU A 91 -3.76 -11.61 12.48
CA LEU A 91 -2.41 -12.14 12.72
C LEU A 91 -1.68 -11.43 13.88
N GLY A 92 -2.30 -10.43 14.48
CA GLY A 92 -1.80 -9.72 15.65
C GLY A 92 -0.86 -8.57 15.31
N ALA A 93 -1.02 -7.95 14.15
CA ALA A 93 -0.36 -6.67 13.87
C ALA A 93 -0.80 -5.62 14.90
N GLU A 94 0.12 -4.76 15.30
CA GLU A 94 -0.11 -3.70 16.28
C GLU A 94 -0.22 -2.32 15.60
N LEU A 95 0.17 -2.26 14.34
CA LEU A 95 0.11 -1.10 13.45
C LEU A 95 -0.04 -1.61 12.02
N ILE A 96 -0.83 -0.96 11.20
CA ILE A 96 -0.89 -1.19 9.74
C ILE A 96 -0.21 -0.03 9.01
N LEU A 97 0.64 -0.36 8.05
CA LEU A 97 1.25 0.58 7.12
C LEU A 97 0.79 0.27 5.70
N MET A 98 0.17 1.23 5.04
CA MET A 98 -0.23 1.13 3.63
C MET A 98 0.95 1.47 2.72
N PHE A 99 1.41 0.52 1.89
CA PHE A 99 2.47 0.74 0.90
C PHE A 99 1.91 1.36 -0.39
N CYS A 100 1.24 2.49 -0.22
CA CYS A 100 0.70 3.25 -1.34
C CYS A 100 0.54 4.72 -0.94
N THR A 101 0.85 5.62 -1.86
CA THR A 101 0.63 7.06 -1.73
C THR A 101 -0.57 7.55 -2.53
N GLY A 102 -1.20 6.67 -3.31
CA GLY A 102 -2.39 6.95 -4.10
C GLY A 102 -3.62 7.26 -3.24
N GLU A 103 -4.64 7.80 -3.88
CA GLU A 103 -5.90 8.09 -3.23
C GLU A 103 -6.80 6.83 -3.22
N LEU A 104 -6.80 6.13 -2.09
CA LEU A 104 -7.51 4.86 -1.95
C LEU A 104 -8.90 4.99 -1.33
N GLY A 105 -9.22 6.09 -0.67
CA GLY A 105 -10.46 6.28 0.09
C GLY A 105 -10.23 6.02 1.58
N SER A 106 -11.26 5.50 2.27
CA SER A 106 -11.23 5.28 3.72
C SER A 106 -11.35 3.79 4.03
N PHE A 107 -10.59 3.33 5.01
CA PHE A 107 -10.64 1.96 5.52
C PHE A 107 -10.99 1.91 7.01
N CYS A 108 -11.55 0.80 7.44
CA CYS A 108 -11.78 0.51 8.85
C CYS A 108 -10.61 -0.31 9.41
N SER A 109 -10.11 0.11 10.57
CA SER A 109 -9.10 -0.62 11.32
C SER A 109 -9.33 -0.45 12.82
N SER A 110 -9.13 -1.51 13.60
CA SER A 110 -9.20 -1.49 15.07
C SER A 110 -7.88 -1.06 15.72
N ILE A 111 -6.82 -0.98 14.92
CA ILE A 111 -5.48 -0.55 15.33
C ILE A 111 -5.03 0.66 14.48
N PRO A 112 -3.97 1.37 14.84
CA PRO A 112 -3.48 2.48 14.03
C PRO A 112 -3.21 2.06 12.59
N LEU A 113 -3.77 2.80 11.64
CA LEU A 113 -3.54 2.66 10.20
C LEU A 113 -2.81 3.91 9.69
N LEU A 114 -1.60 3.72 9.18
CA LEU A 114 -0.81 4.77 8.56
C LEU A 114 -0.95 4.71 7.04
N GLU A 115 -1.47 5.79 6.49
CA GLU A 115 -1.65 5.98 5.04
C GLU A 115 -0.72 7.11 4.58
N PRO A 116 0.44 6.80 3.98
CA PRO A 116 1.42 7.82 3.56
C PRO A 116 0.84 8.88 2.64
N GLY A 117 -0.09 8.52 1.76
CA GLY A 117 -0.78 9.48 0.89
C GLY A 117 -1.62 10.50 1.66
N VAL A 118 -2.29 10.10 2.73
CA VAL A 118 -3.04 11.01 3.61
C VAL A 118 -2.08 11.93 4.36
N LEU A 119 -1.00 11.37 4.92
CA LEU A 119 0.01 12.14 5.64
C LEU A 119 0.66 13.19 4.74
N LEU A 120 1.03 12.83 3.51
CA LEU A 120 1.62 13.75 2.54
C LEU A 120 0.66 14.90 2.21
N ARG A 121 -0.61 14.61 1.90
CA ARG A 121 -1.61 15.63 1.58
C ARG A 121 -1.86 16.61 2.72
N GLN A 122 -1.74 16.15 3.96
CA GLN A 122 -1.91 17.00 5.15
C GLN A 122 -0.65 17.77 5.50
N THR A 123 0.53 17.18 5.35
CA THR A 123 1.80 17.77 5.80
C THR A 123 2.38 18.74 4.78
N VAL A 124 2.30 18.41 3.48
CA VAL A 124 2.92 19.23 2.42
C VAL A 124 2.37 20.65 2.37
N PRO A 125 1.06 20.91 2.42
CA PRO A 125 0.53 22.28 2.44
C PRO A 125 1.01 23.11 3.65
N LEU A 126 1.17 22.46 4.81
CA LEU A 126 1.67 23.12 6.02
C LEU A 126 3.16 23.47 5.92
N ALA A 127 3.96 22.58 5.35
CA ALA A 127 5.40 22.77 5.22
C ALA A 127 5.78 23.71 4.06
N CYS A 128 4.94 23.83 3.05
CA CYS A 128 5.27 24.44 1.76
C CYS A 128 4.28 25.51 1.31
N SER A 129 3.57 26.14 2.23
CA SER A 129 2.46 27.09 1.97
C SER A 129 2.80 28.29 1.06
N SER A 130 4.08 28.61 0.89
CA SER A 130 4.57 29.72 0.05
C SER A 130 5.54 29.31 -1.06
N ARG A 131 5.65 28.02 -1.37
CA ARG A 131 6.66 27.49 -2.30
C ARG A 131 6.02 26.71 -3.43
N HIS A 132 6.70 26.67 -4.57
CA HIS A 132 6.37 25.76 -5.66
C HIS A 132 6.82 24.34 -5.27
N ILE A 133 5.95 23.37 -5.51
CA ILE A 133 6.22 21.96 -5.23
C ILE A 133 6.21 21.21 -6.54
N ILE A 134 7.20 20.34 -6.73
CA ILE A 134 7.26 19.40 -7.85
C ILE A 134 6.91 18.03 -7.30
N THR A 135 5.89 17.42 -7.89
CA THR A 135 5.50 16.05 -7.55
C THR A 135 5.95 15.10 -8.65
N LEU A 136 6.58 13.99 -8.25
CA LEU A 136 6.91 12.89 -9.15
C LEU A 136 5.85 11.81 -9.02
N THR A 137 5.27 11.41 -10.14
CA THR A 137 4.26 10.35 -10.20
C THR A 137 4.75 9.18 -11.05
N PRO A 138 4.37 7.93 -10.75
CA PRO A 138 4.80 6.76 -11.51
C PRO A 138 4.26 6.75 -12.95
N SER A 139 3.17 7.44 -13.20
CA SER A 139 2.49 7.45 -14.50
C SER A 139 1.87 8.81 -14.78
N PRO A 140 1.86 9.29 -16.04
CA PRO A 140 1.12 10.50 -16.43
C PRO A 140 -0.37 10.45 -16.08
N ALA A 141 -0.96 9.26 -16.01
CA ALA A 141 -2.37 9.07 -15.63
C ALA A 141 -2.65 9.36 -14.14
N GLN A 142 -1.59 9.56 -13.34
CA GLN A 142 -1.67 9.88 -11.92
C GLN A 142 -1.18 11.31 -11.62
N ALA A 143 -0.91 12.09 -12.66
CA ALA A 143 -0.44 13.47 -12.54
C ALA A 143 -1.59 14.49 -12.36
#